data_509426770201804938ec28a29a19cbc5
#
_entry.id   509426770201804938ec28a29a19cbc5
#
_cell.length_a   1.000
_cell.length_b   1.000
_cell.length_c   1.000
_cell.angle_alpha   90.00
_cell.angle_beta   90.00
_cell.angle_gamma   90.00
#
_symmetry.space_group_name_H-M   'P 1'
#
loop_
_entity.id
_entity.type
_entity.pdbx_description
1 polymer ?
#
loop_
_entity_poly.entity_id
_entity_poly.type
_entity_poly.pdbx_seq_one_letter_code
_entity_poly.pdbx_strand_id
1 'polypeptide(L)'
;FVSLLLILNNFAGADCSNFEISITIIIFSLFSSLVVWRINRKRIKLIAKQTDSFGSVLDNLGEGVLLASTSGDIAYANESMQRILELKTLKNKNINDLKINALKNMFKNALKDGLFQYEFQMQGKSSNPKWLLGSINRSKTANEIILVINDVTELRANASMRRDFISNLSHELRTPVSVIFCKC
;
A
#
# COMPACT_ATOMS: atom_id res chain seq x y z
N PHE A 1 -2.67 -8.44 37.37
CA PHE A 1 -2.41 -9.65 38.17
C PHE A 1 -1.98 -9.26 39.59
N VAL A 2 -1.01 -8.35 39.75
CA VAL A 2 -0.52 -7.92 41.07
C VAL A 2 -1.60 -7.21 41.89
N SER A 3 -2.46 -6.39 41.29
CA SER A 3 -3.59 -5.73 41.94
C SER A 3 -4.70 -6.73 42.42
N LEU A 4 -4.89 -7.80 41.68
CA LEU A 4 -5.86 -8.84 42.06
C LEU A 4 -5.38 -9.63 43.28
N LEU A 5 -4.07 -9.90 43.36
CA LEU A 5 -3.43 -10.60 44.50
C LEU A 5 -3.45 -9.76 45.78
N LEU A 6 -3.26 -8.44 45.67
CA LEU A 6 -3.39 -7.50 46.82
C LEU A 6 -4.81 -7.40 47.36
N ILE A 7 -5.81 -7.47 46.47
CA ILE A 7 -7.22 -7.46 46.87
C ILE A 7 -7.58 -8.78 47.58
N LEU A 8 -7.12 -9.92 47.10
CA LEU A 8 -7.37 -11.23 47.73
C LEU A 8 -6.69 -11.38 49.10
N ASN A 9 -5.53 -10.76 49.31
CA ASN A 9 -4.82 -10.81 50.60
C ASN A 9 -5.46 -9.92 51.68
N ASN A 10 -6.23 -8.91 51.32
CA ASN A 10 -7.01 -8.05 52.23
C ASN A 10 -8.36 -8.67 52.65
N PHE A 11 -8.77 -9.76 51.99
CA PHE A 11 -10.07 -10.38 52.19
C PHE A 11 -10.16 -11.27 53.45
N ALA A 12 -9.03 -11.60 54.04
CA ALA A 12 -8.97 -12.55 55.18
C ALA A 12 -9.38 -11.94 56.53
N GLY A 13 -9.74 -10.65 56.62
CA GLY A 13 -10.03 -10.01 57.91
C GLY A 13 -10.99 -8.80 57.87
N ALA A 14 -11.85 -8.68 56.85
CA ALA A 14 -12.68 -7.48 56.67
C ALA A 14 -14.14 -7.71 57.04
N ASP A 15 -14.72 -6.76 57.81
CA ASP A 15 -16.16 -6.63 58.12
C ASP A 15 -17.01 -6.60 56.85
N CYS A 16 -18.30 -7.08 56.96
CA CYS A 16 -19.24 -7.20 55.83
C CYS A 16 -19.38 -5.93 54.94
N SER A 17 -19.19 -4.72 55.48
CA SER A 17 -19.22 -3.46 54.71
C SER A 17 -18.09 -3.33 53.66
N ASN A 18 -16.92 -3.84 53.98
CA ASN A 18 -15.78 -3.81 53.06
C ASN A 18 -15.92 -4.81 51.91
N PHE A 19 -16.66 -5.87 52.09
CA PHE A 19 -16.98 -6.88 51.10
C PHE A 19 -17.85 -6.31 49.96
N GLU A 20 -18.91 -5.58 50.30
CA GLU A 20 -19.80 -4.97 49.30
C GLU A 20 -19.09 -3.89 48.49
N ILE A 21 -18.21 -3.07 49.09
CA ILE A 21 -17.40 -2.06 48.39
C ILE A 21 -16.44 -2.74 47.41
N SER A 22 -15.81 -3.84 47.79
CA SER A 22 -14.88 -4.56 46.91
C SER A 22 -15.57 -5.17 45.68
N ILE A 23 -16.79 -5.74 45.86
CA ILE A 23 -17.58 -6.28 44.76
C ILE A 23 -17.99 -5.17 43.77
N THR A 24 -18.42 -4.00 44.26
CA THR A 24 -18.83 -2.90 43.40
C THR A 24 -17.65 -2.36 42.56
N ILE A 25 -16.45 -2.28 43.14
CA ILE A 25 -15.22 -1.86 42.41
C ILE A 25 -14.87 -2.89 41.32
N ILE A 26 -14.97 -4.19 41.59
CA ILE A 26 -14.72 -5.25 40.61
C ILE A 26 -15.71 -5.19 39.45
N ILE A 27 -17.00 -5.04 39.73
CA ILE A 27 -18.05 -4.91 38.72
C ILE A 27 -17.83 -3.68 37.84
N PHE A 28 -17.51 -2.54 38.48
CA PHE A 28 -17.22 -1.30 37.74
C PHE A 28 -15.96 -1.42 36.85
N SER A 29 -14.91 -2.08 37.32
CA SER A 29 -13.69 -2.35 36.54
C SER A 29 -13.98 -3.26 35.35
N LEU A 30 -14.76 -4.31 35.50
CA LEU A 30 -15.17 -5.21 34.42
C LEU A 30 -16.04 -4.47 33.41
N PHE A 31 -16.99 -3.67 33.88
CA PHE A 31 -17.84 -2.86 33.00
C PHE A 31 -17.06 -1.84 32.19
N SER A 32 -16.13 -1.09 32.80
CA SER A 32 -15.28 -0.14 32.13
C SER A 32 -14.38 -0.82 31.07
N SER A 33 -13.82 -1.98 31.41
CA SER A 33 -13.02 -2.78 30.46
C SER A 33 -13.85 -3.23 29.25
N LEU A 34 -15.09 -3.64 29.48
CA LEU A 34 -16.01 -4.09 28.42
C LEU A 34 -16.46 -2.94 27.52
N VAL A 35 -16.67 -1.76 28.08
CA VAL A 35 -16.98 -0.53 27.31
C VAL A 35 -15.79 -0.13 26.44
N VAL A 36 -14.58 -0.07 26.99
CA VAL A 36 -13.35 0.25 26.24
C VAL A 36 -13.13 -0.77 25.12
N TRP A 37 -13.31 -2.06 25.38
CA TRP A 37 -13.20 -3.11 24.37
C TRP A 37 -14.22 -2.95 23.24
N ARG A 38 -15.49 -2.62 23.56
CA ARG A 38 -16.53 -2.34 22.55
C ARG A 38 -16.21 -1.11 21.68
N ILE A 39 -15.71 -0.03 22.31
CA ILE A 39 -15.34 1.19 21.59
C ILE A 39 -14.17 0.91 20.62
N ASN A 40 -13.15 0.20 21.08
CA ASN A 40 -12.01 -0.18 20.25
C ASN A 40 -12.41 -1.08 19.07
N ARG A 41 -13.30 -2.06 19.29
CA ARG A 41 -13.82 -2.89 18.19
C ARG A 41 -14.60 -2.10 17.14
N LYS A 42 -15.37 -1.08 17.55
CA LYS A 42 -16.09 -0.23 16.59
C LYS A 42 -15.13 0.65 15.78
N ARG A 43 -14.10 1.21 16.42
CA ARG A 43 -13.08 2.02 15.71
C ARG A 43 -12.33 1.22 14.67
N ILE A 44 -11.90 0.02 14.99
CA ILE A 44 -11.21 -0.88 14.05
C ILE A 44 -12.09 -1.20 12.84
N LYS A 45 -13.38 -1.48 13.04
CA LYS A 45 -14.33 -1.75 11.94
C LYS A 45 -14.58 -0.54 11.04
N LEU A 46 -14.62 0.68 11.60
CA LEU A 46 -14.79 1.91 10.83
C LEU A 46 -13.58 2.21 9.96
N ILE A 47 -12.38 2.05 10.49
CA ILE A 47 -11.12 2.23 9.74
C ILE A 47 -11.02 1.18 8.63
N ALA A 48 -11.30 -0.09 8.89
CA ALA A 48 -11.31 -1.14 7.88
C ALA A 48 -12.30 -0.82 6.75
N LYS A 49 -13.52 -0.38 7.07
CA LYS A 49 -14.54 -0.04 6.06
C LYS A 49 -14.14 1.17 5.20
N GLN A 50 -13.46 2.17 5.76
CA GLN A 50 -12.94 3.30 4.98
C GLN A 50 -11.81 2.85 4.05
N THR A 51 -10.91 1.99 4.52
CA THR A 51 -9.81 1.44 3.72
C THR A 51 -10.32 0.59 2.55
N ASP A 52 -11.36 -0.23 2.78
CA ASP A 52 -11.99 -1.03 1.73
C ASP A 52 -12.67 -0.15 0.66
N SER A 53 -13.32 0.95 1.06
CA SER A 53 -13.94 1.91 0.12
C SER A 53 -12.89 2.63 -0.73
N PHE A 54 -11.77 3.06 -0.15
CA PHE A 54 -10.65 3.64 -0.90
C PHE A 54 -10.00 2.60 -1.82
N GLY A 55 -9.81 1.38 -1.35
CA GLY A 55 -9.29 0.27 -2.14
C GLY A 55 -10.12 0.04 -3.41
N SER A 56 -11.43 -0.02 -3.27
CA SER A 56 -12.34 -0.24 -4.39
C SER A 56 -12.34 0.92 -5.41
N VAL A 57 -12.20 2.16 -4.97
CA VAL A 57 -12.04 3.31 -5.88
C VAL A 57 -10.72 3.22 -6.65
N LEU A 58 -9.62 2.88 -5.98
CA LEU A 58 -8.31 2.73 -6.60
C LEU A 58 -8.24 1.51 -7.54
N ASP A 59 -8.97 0.43 -7.22
CA ASP A 59 -9.09 -0.73 -8.11
C ASP A 59 -9.81 -0.38 -9.42
N ASN A 60 -10.82 0.50 -9.36
CA ASN A 60 -11.53 0.98 -10.55
C ASN A 60 -10.64 1.88 -11.44
N LEU A 61 -9.66 2.57 -10.86
CA LEU A 61 -8.69 3.36 -11.62
C LEU A 61 -7.58 2.49 -12.23
N GLY A 62 -7.49 1.21 -11.88
CA GLY A 62 -6.45 0.30 -12.37
C GLY A 62 -5.09 0.47 -11.71
N GLU A 63 -4.96 1.40 -10.77
CA GLU A 63 -3.72 1.66 -10.04
C GLU A 63 -3.48 0.66 -8.91
N GLY A 64 -2.28 0.10 -8.85
CA GLY A 64 -1.84 -0.74 -7.74
C GLY A 64 -1.38 0.10 -6.56
N VAL A 65 -1.97 -0.10 -5.37
CA VAL A 65 -1.59 0.59 -4.13
C VAL A 65 -1.15 -0.42 -3.08
N LEU A 66 -0.02 -0.13 -2.43
CA LEU A 66 0.55 -0.93 -1.35
C LEU A 66 0.99 -0.02 -0.20
N LEU A 67 0.64 -0.41 1.01
CA LEU A 67 1.10 0.19 2.26
C LEU A 67 2.04 -0.78 2.97
N ALA A 68 3.20 -0.31 3.36
CA ALA A 68 4.16 -1.08 4.13
C ALA A 68 4.75 -0.26 5.28
N SER A 69 5.25 -0.94 6.29
CA SER A 69 6.05 -0.32 7.35
C SER A 69 7.46 0.02 6.83
N THR A 70 8.20 0.83 7.56
CA THR A 70 9.63 1.10 7.26
C THR A 70 10.53 -0.13 7.41
N SER A 71 10.07 -1.21 8.08
CA SER A 71 10.73 -2.52 8.08
C SER A 71 10.46 -3.34 6.81
N GLY A 72 9.52 -2.91 5.97
CA GLY A 72 9.13 -3.57 4.73
C GLY A 72 7.94 -4.51 4.86
N ASP A 73 7.30 -4.59 6.04
CA ASP A 73 6.15 -5.47 6.25
C ASP A 73 4.91 -4.86 5.60
N ILE A 74 4.28 -5.62 4.72
CA ILE A 74 3.12 -5.18 3.93
C ILE A 74 1.86 -5.26 4.78
N ALA A 75 1.31 -4.10 5.10
CA ALA A 75 0.07 -3.97 5.86
C ALA A 75 -1.17 -4.07 4.97
N TYR A 76 -1.11 -3.50 3.76
CA TYR A 76 -2.21 -3.46 2.81
C TYR A 76 -1.71 -3.52 1.36
N ALA A 77 -2.46 -4.17 0.51
CA ALA A 77 -2.32 -4.11 -0.95
C ALA A 77 -3.70 -4.32 -1.58
N ASN A 78 -4.08 -3.44 -2.51
CA ASN A 78 -5.33 -3.55 -3.23
C ASN A 78 -5.28 -4.68 -4.29
N GLU A 79 -6.44 -5.00 -4.87
CA GLU A 79 -6.54 -6.04 -5.91
C GLU A 79 -5.73 -5.70 -7.17
N SER A 80 -5.74 -4.43 -7.58
CA SER A 80 -4.96 -3.97 -8.73
C SER A 80 -3.47 -4.20 -8.55
N MET A 81 -2.91 -3.94 -7.35
CA MET A 81 -1.52 -4.26 -7.03
C MET A 81 -1.21 -5.75 -7.22
N GLN A 82 -2.10 -6.62 -6.74
CA GLN A 82 -1.92 -8.07 -6.87
C GLN A 82 -1.99 -8.52 -8.35
N ARG A 83 -2.90 -7.93 -9.13
CA ARG A 83 -3.03 -8.19 -10.58
C ARG A 83 -1.81 -7.70 -11.37
N ILE A 84 -1.35 -6.48 -11.12
CA ILE A 84 -0.21 -5.88 -11.81
C ILE A 84 1.06 -6.69 -11.55
N LEU A 85 1.32 -7.05 -10.29
CA LEU A 85 2.49 -7.81 -9.87
C LEU A 85 2.34 -9.33 -10.09
N GLU A 86 1.18 -9.80 -10.52
CA GLU A 86 0.85 -11.23 -10.72
C GLU A 86 1.07 -12.10 -9.48
N LEU A 87 0.83 -11.53 -8.31
CA LEU A 87 1.00 -12.17 -7.01
C LEU A 87 -0.37 -12.42 -6.36
N LYS A 88 -0.64 -13.66 -5.94
CA LYS A 88 -1.93 -14.05 -5.35
C LYS A 88 -2.21 -13.42 -3.98
N THR A 89 -1.18 -13.15 -3.18
CA THR A 89 -1.34 -12.58 -1.83
C THR A 89 -0.09 -11.81 -1.45
N LEU A 90 -0.27 -10.55 -1.08
CA LEU A 90 0.79 -9.65 -0.63
C LEU A 90 0.71 -9.36 0.87
N LYS A 91 -0.47 -9.46 1.47
CA LYS A 91 -0.69 -9.20 2.90
C LYS A 91 0.17 -10.12 3.78
N ASN A 92 0.77 -9.57 4.82
CA ASN A 92 1.67 -10.25 5.76
C ASN A 92 2.98 -10.78 5.14
N LYS A 93 3.37 -10.27 3.98
CA LYS A 93 4.69 -10.52 3.39
C LYS A 93 5.59 -9.32 3.61
N ASN A 94 6.90 -9.53 3.48
CA ASN A 94 7.86 -8.43 3.49
C ASN A 94 8.27 -8.10 2.05
N ILE A 95 8.43 -6.82 1.74
CA ILE A 95 8.87 -6.34 0.41
C ILE A 95 10.21 -6.98 0.01
N ASN A 96 11.09 -7.20 0.99
CA ASN A 96 12.39 -7.82 0.74
C ASN A 96 12.30 -9.30 0.32
N ASP A 97 11.19 -9.99 0.64
CA ASP A 97 10.97 -11.38 0.25
C ASP A 97 10.36 -11.50 -1.16
N LEU A 98 9.83 -10.39 -1.69
CA LEU A 98 9.32 -10.37 -3.06
C LEU A 98 10.47 -10.51 -4.06
N LYS A 99 10.32 -11.38 -5.06
CA LYS A 99 11.32 -11.61 -6.12
C LYS A 99 11.34 -10.50 -7.19
N ILE A 100 11.03 -9.27 -6.82
CA ILE A 100 10.96 -8.11 -7.72
C ILE A 100 12.02 -7.09 -7.29
N ASN A 101 13.18 -7.15 -7.93
CA ASN A 101 14.33 -6.31 -7.57
C ASN A 101 14.04 -4.80 -7.70
N ALA A 102 13.20 -4.40 -8.66
CA ALA A 102 12.81 -3.01 -8.83
C ALA A 102 12.11 -2.47 -7.57
N LEU A 103 11.18 -3.22 -6.98
CA LEU A 103 10.48 -2.84 -5.76
C LEU A 103 11.44 -2.71 -4.56
N LYS A 104 12.38 -3.63 -4.43
CA LYS A 104 13.39 -3.57 -3.36
C LYS A 104 14.26 -2.31 -3.47
N ASN A 105 14.67 -1.97 -4.69
CA ASN A 105 15.47 -0.77 -4.95
C ASN A 105 14.66 0.50 -4.67
N MET A 106 13.40 0.57 -5.13
CA MET A 106 12.50 1.68 -4.84
C MET A 106 12.32 1.87 -3.33
N PHE A 107 12.09 0.78 -2.61
CA PHE A 107 11.93 0.79 -1.16
C PHE A 107 13.18 1.32 -0.43
N LYS A 108 14.37 0.85 -0.81
CA LYS A 108 15.64 1.34 -0.26
C LYS A 108 15.86 2.84 -0.52
N ASN A 109 15.52 3.31 -1.72
CA ASN A 109 15.67 4.72 -2.08
C ASN A 109 14.66 5.60 -1.34
N ALA A 110 13.41 5.16 -1.18
CA ALA A 110 12.40 5.88 -0.41
C ALA A 110 12.77 6.03 1.07
N LEU A 111 13.47 5.06 1.64
CA LEU A 111 13.98 5.16 3.01
C LEU A 111 15.04 6.26 3.17
N LYS A 112 15.80 6.58 2.10
CA LYS A 112 16.83 7.63 2.10
C LYS A 112 16.25 9.01 1.75
N ASP A 113 15.52 9.08 0.62
CA ASP A 113 15.14 10.34 -0.03
C ASP A 113 13.67 10.73 0.22
N GLY A 114 12.87 9.84 0.82
CA GLY A 114 11.47 10.08 1.16
C GLY A 114 10.50 9.87 0.01
N LEU A 115 10.71 10.50 -1.15
CA LEU A 115 9.92 10.33 -2.37
C LEU A 115 10.82 9.82 -3.48
N PHE A 116 10.40 8.75 -4.17
CA PHE A 116 11.14 8.19 -5.29
C PHE A 116 10.17 7.68 -6.36
N GLN A 117 10.43 8.00 -7.62
CA GLN A 117 9.67 7.53 -8.77
C GLN A 117 10.60 6.81 -9.73
N TYR A 118 10.16 5.66 -10.22
CA TYR A 118 10.97 4.82 -11.09
C TYR A 118 10.11 4.04 -12.08
N GLU A 119 10.54 4.04 -13.34
CA GLU A 119 9.92 3.24 -14.38
C GLU A 119 10.77 2.00 -14.64
N PHE A 120 10.13 0.84 -14.69
CA PHE A 120 10.80 -0.43 -14.86
C PHE A 120 9.98 -1.39 -15.69
N GLN A 121 10.69 -2.34 -16.29
CA GLN A 121 10.08 -3.42 -17.05
C GLN A 121 9.96 -4.66 -16.16
N MET A 122 8.80 -5.29 -16.18
CA MET A 122 8.55 -6.55 -15.48
C MET A 122 8.18 -7.63 -16.49
N GLN A 123 8.91 -8.74 -16.44
CA GLN A 123 8.53 -9.95 -17.17
C GLN A 123 7.42 -10.64 -16.39
N GLY A 124 6.20 -10.62 -16.92
CA GLY A 124 5.08 -11.35 -16.37
C GLY A 124 5.07 -12.82 -16.80
N LYS A 125 4.05 -13.53 -16.39
CA LYS A 125 3.78 -14.91 -16.87
C LYS A 125 3.36 -14.93 -18.34
N SER A 126 2.85 -13.82 -18.85
CA SER A 126 2.58 -13.57 -20.25
C SER A 126 3.89 -13.29 -21.00
N SER A 127 3.96 -13.69 -22.28
CA SER A 127 5.18 -13.53 -23.11
C SER A 127 5.61 -12.08 -23.32
N ASN A 128 4.73 -11.12 -23.11
CA ASN A 128 5.01 -9.71 -23.32
C ASN A 128 5.40 -9.03 -22.02
N PRO A 129 6.54 -8.32 -21.99
CA PRO A 129 6.95 -7.56 -20.82
C PRO A 129 6.02 -6.36 -20.60
N LYS A 130 5.71 -6.08 -19.34
CA LYS A 130 4.93 -4.91 -18.91
C LYS A 130 5.84 -3.78 -18.52
N TRP A 131 5.48 -2.56 -18.89
CA TRP A 131 6.13 -1.34 -18.41
C TRP A 131 5.34 -0.78 -17.22
N LEU A 132 6.00 -0.68 -16.08
CA LEU A 132 5.41 -0.24 -14.83
C LEU A 132 6.06 1.06 -14.37
N LEU A 133 5.23 2.03 -14.01
CA LEU A 133 5.64 3.26 -13.35
C LEU A 133 5.32 3.15 -11.86
N GLY A 134 6.35 3.06 -11.04
CA GLY A 134 6.22 3.01 -9.59
C GLY A 134 6.52 4.37 -8.96
N SER A 135 5.68 4.81 -8.04
CA SER A 135 5.89 5.98 -7.18
C SER A 135 5.83 5.55 -5.74
N ILE A 136 6.86 5.84 -4.98
CA ILE A 136 6.96 5.46 -3.57
C ILE A 136 7.19 6.69 -2.72
N ASN A 137 6.47 6.81 -1.62
CA ASN A 137 6.56 7.93 -0.69
C ASN A 137 6.58 7.42 0.76
N ARG A 138 7.49 7.98 1.55
CA ARG A 138 7.57 7.75 2.98
C ARG A 138 6.79 8.82 3.73
N SER A 139 5.82 8.42 4.55
CA SER A 139 5.13 9.34 5.45
C SER A 139 6.11 9.93 6.48
N LYS A 140 6.05 11.25 6.67
CA LYS A 140 6.89 11.93 7.68
C LYS A 140 6.35 11.75 9.10
N THR A 141 5.06 11.48 9.25
CA THR A 141 4.36 11.42 10.55
C THR A 141 4.04 9.99 10.98
N ALA A 142 3.77 9.09 10.04
CA ALA A 142 3.57 7.68 10.29
C ALA A 142 4.80 6.90 9.80
N ASN A 143 5.21 5.88 10.51
CA ASN A 143 6.32 5.00 10.09
C ASN A 143 5.89 4.09 8.91
N GLU A 144 5.25 4.69 7.89
CA GLU A 144 4.59 4.02 6.78
C GLU A 144 5.16 4.50 5.45
N ILE A 145 5.15 3.60 4.51
CA ILE A 145 5.55 3.81 3.12
C ILE A 145 4.38 3.45 2.23
N ILE A 146 4.04 4.37 1.33
CA ILE A 146 3.00 4.20 0.32
C ILE A 146 3.69 3.97 -1.02
N LEU A 147 3.36 2.87 -1.68
CA LEU A 147 3.79 2.56 -3.04
C LEU A 147 2.57 2.53 -3.95
N VAL A 148 2.63 3.27 -5.05
CA VAL A 148 1.64 3.25 -6.13
C VAL A 148 2.32 2.75 -7.39
N ILE A 149 1.69 1.83 -8.12
CA ILE A 149 2.19 1.28 -9.38
C ILE A 149 1.11 1.42 -10.45
N ASN A 150 1.51 1.98 -11.60
CA ASN A 150 0.69 2.08 -12.80
C ASN A 150 1.27 1.22 -13.92
N ASP A 151 0.42 0.49 -14.63
CA ASP A 151 0.78 -0.18 -15.88
C ASP A 151 0.71 0.86 -17.03
N VAL A 152 1.87 1.23 -17.55
CA VAL A 152 2.02 2.22 -18.63
C VAL A 152 2.36 1.57 -19.97
N THR A 153 2.17 0.27 -20.10
CA THR A 153 2.52 -0.51 -21.30
C THR A 153 1.81 0.03 -22.54
N GLU A 154 0.50 0.20 -22.46
CA GLU A 154 -0.32 0.70 -23.55
C GLU A 154 0.00 2.17 -23.91
N LEU A 155 0.20 2.99 -22.90
CA LEU A 155 0.61 4.39 -23.09
C LEU A 155 1.93 4.51 -23.82
N ARG A 156 2.91 3.67 -23.46
CA ARG A 156 4.21 3.62 -24.15
C ARG A 156 4.09 3.09 -25.57
N ALA A 157 3.33 2.05 -25.79
CA ALA A 157 3.10 1.51 -27.14
C ALA A 157 2.51 2.58 -28.06
N ASN A 158 1.47 3.29 -27.60
CA ASN A 158 0.86 4.38 -28.36
C ASN A 158 1.83 5.55 -28.61
N ALA A 159 2.65 5.93 -27.63
CA ALA A 159 3.65 6.97 -27.79
C ALA A 159 4.78 6.56 -28.76
N SER A 160 5.15 5.28 -28.80
CA SER A 160 6.10 4.76 -29.78
C SER A 160 5.53 4.78 -31.19
N MET A 161 4.33 4.23 -31.40
CA MET A 161 3.66 4.25 -32.71
C MET A 161 3.53 5.66 -33.27
N ARG A 162 3.19 6.63 -32.45
CA ARG A 162 3.09 8.03 -32.85
C ARG A 162 4.44 8.61 -33.27
N ARG A 163 5.52 8.29 -32.58
CA ARG A 163 6.89 8.73 -32.96
C ARG A 163 7.32 8.11 -34.27
N ASP A 164 7.10 6.81 -34.44
CA ASP A 164 7.48 6.09 -35.65
C ASP A 164 6.71 6.61 -36.86
N PHE A 165 5.42 6.90 -36.69
CA PHE A 165 4.58 7.52 -37.72
C PHE A 165 5.12 8.88 -38.15
N ILE A 166 5.44 9.80 -37.21
CA ILE A 166 6.00 11.11 -37.50
C ILE A 166 7.38 10.99 -38.21
N SER A 167 8.22 10.07 -37.76
CA SER A 167 9.52 9.81 -38.36
C SER A 167 9.37 9.33 -39.81
N ASN A 168 8.52 8.37 -40.07
CA ASN A 168 8.27 7.84 -41.40
C ASN A 168 7.69 8.90 -42.34
N LEU A 169 6.69 9.68 -41.89
CA LEU A 169 6.16 10.81 -42.65
C LEU A 169 7.28 11.84 -43.01
N SER A 170 8.14 12.16 -42.06
CA SER A 170 9.24 13.11 -42.30
C SER A 170 10.22 12.58 -43.36
N HIS A 171 10.49 11.27 -43.38
CA HIS A 171 11.30 10.64 -44.41
C HIS A 171 10.64 10.63 -45.78
N GLU A 172 9.36 10.27 -45.85
CA GLU A 172 8.60 10.21 -47.11
C GLU A 172 8.35 11.60 -47.72
N LEU A 173 8.18 12.65 -46.91
CA LEU A 173 8.01 14.02 -47.37
C LEU A 173 9.32 14.65 -47.82
N ARG A 174 10.47 14.25 -47.30
CA ARG A 174 11.78 14.80 -47.70
C ARG A 174 12.10 14.52 -49.18
N THR A 175 11.74 13.34 -49.66
CA THR A 175 12.03 12.94 -51.05
C THR A 175 11.30 13.82 -52.09
N PRO A 176 9.97 14.02 -52.05
CA PRO A 176 9.29 14.87 -53.00
C PRO A 176 9.69 16.35 -52.89
N VAL A 177 9.93 16.82 -51.63
CA VAL A 177 10.37 18.20 -51.40
C VAL A 177 11.74 18.45 -52.01
N SER A 178 12.68 17.53 -51.89
CA SER A 178 14.00 17.62 -52.49
C SER A 178 13.94 17.66 -54.02
N VAL A 179 13.03 16.90 -54.63
CA VAL A 179 12.82 16.89 -56.09
C VAL A 179 12.27 18.22 -56.60
N ILE A 180 11.40 18.86 -55.83
CA ILE A 180 10.83 20.18 -56.18
C ILE A 180 11.93 21.26 -56.13
N PHE A 181 12.78 21.25 -55.11
CA PHE A 181 13.88 22.24 -54.98
C PHE A 181 15.04 22.04 -55.96
N CYS A 182 15.23 20.82 -56.49
CA CYS A 182 16.27 20.58 -57.51
C CYS A 182 15.85 20.95 -58.96
N LYS A 183 14.58 21.32 -59.17
CA LYS A 183 14.06 21.71 -60.50
C LYS A 183 14.00 23.24 -60.71
N CYS A 184 14.39 24.03 -59.72
CA CYS A 184 14.61 25.46 -59.84
C CYS A 184 16.10 25.79 -59.95
#